data_3262b3dd2209895a2da34c5b63fef1f6
#
_entry.id   3262b3dd2209895a2da34c5b63fef1f6
#
_cell.length_a   1.000
_cell.length_b   1.000
_cell.length_c   1.000
_cell.angle_alpha   90.00
_cell.angle_beta   90.00
_cell.angle_gamma   90.00
#
_symmetry.space_group_name_H-M   'P 1'
#
loop_
_entity.id
_entity.type
_entity.pdbx_description
1 polymer ?
#
loop_
_entity_poly.entity_id
_entity_poly.type
_entity_poly.pdbx_seq_one_letter_code
_entity_poly.pdbx_strand_id
1 'polypeptide(L)' 'MFQPNERVTVDLSGLVIQGVRFSQNVQKALGTVLQQVSTDPSVYKVELLFSFKGVKRVDVPEERIHRA' A
#
# COMPACT_ATOMS: atom_id res chain seq x y z
N MET A 1 -3.75 13.70 -1.43
CA MET A 1 -4.89 12.96 -0.88
C MET A 1 -5.44 12.00 -1.92
N PHE A 2 -5.80 10.79 -1.52
CA PHE A 2 -6.27 9.75 -2.43
C PHE A 2 -7.75 9.44 -2.15
N GLN A 3 -8.45 9.02 -3.20
CA GLN A 3 -9.87 8.71 -3.12
C GLN A 3 -10.08 7.19 -3.10
N PRO A 4 -11.18 6.70 -2.49
CA PRO A 4 -11.51 5.28 -2.59
C PRO A 4 -11.60 4.86 -4.06
N ASN A 5 -11.12 3.64 -4.33
CA ASN A 5 -11.11 3.04 -5.67
C ASN A 5 -10.09 3.66 -6.63
N GLU A 6 -9.26 4.58 -6.15
CA GLU A 6 -8.22 5.16 -7.01
C GLU A 6 -7.10 4.14 -7.22
N ARG A 7 -6.64 4.00 -8.47
CA ARG A 7 -5.52 3.09 -8.79
C ARG A 7 -4.20 3.79 -8.44
N VAL A 8 -3.35 3.08 -7.73
CA VAL A 8 -2.07 3.63 -7.25
C VAL A 8 -0.96 2.61 -7.35
N THR A 9 0.26 3.09 -7.18
CA THR A 9 1.41 2.22 -6.90
C THR A 9 1.86 2.50 -5.48
N VAL A 10 2.37 1.46 -4.81
CA VAL A 10 2.77 1.53 -3.42
C VAL A 10 4.19 1.05 -3.25
N ASP A 11 4.99 1.81 -2.52
CA ASP A 11 6.35 1.41 -2.18
C ASP A 11 6.30 0.60 -0.88
N LEU A 12 6.47 -0.70 -1.01
CA LEU A 12 6.47 -1.62 0.13
C LEU A 12 7.89 -2.03 0.54
N SER A 13 8.92 -1.47 -0.10
CA SER A 13 10.30 -1.88 0.14
C SER A 13 10.67 -1.75 1.60
N GLY A 14 11.27 -2.79 2.15
CA GLY A 14 11.75 -2.79 3.52
C GLY A 14 10.68 -2.87 4.60
N LEU A 15 9.40 -2.92 4.23
CA LEU A 15 8.32 -3.01 5.20
C LEU A 15 8.08 -4.43 5.64
N VAL A 16 7.59 -4.59 6.87
CA VAL A 16 7.12 -5.88 7.38
C VAL A 16 5.63 -5.71 7.66
N ILE A 17 4.81 -6.47 6.94
CA ILE A 17 3.34 -6.38 7.06
C ILE A 17 2.82 -7.79 7.24
N GLN A 18 2.05 -8.00 8.31
CA GLN A 18 1.46 -9.31 8.62
C GLN A 18 2.52 -10.42 8.65
N GLY A 19 3.69 -10.08 9.20
CA GLY A 19 4.78 -11.03 9.31
C GLY A 19 5.56 -11.30 8.04
N VAL A 20 5.21 -10.62 6.95
CA VAL A 20 5.89 -10.76 5.66
C VAL A 20 6.80 -9.57 5.45
N ARG A 21 8.10 -9.86 5.21
CA ARG A 21 9.08 -8.82 4.89
C ARG A 21 9.12 -8.61 3.39
N PHE A 22 8.91 -7.38 2.96
CA PHE A 22 8.98 -7.03 1.54
C PHE A 22 10.40 -6.63 1.18
N SER A 23 10.90 -7.15 0.06
CA SER A 23 12.27 -6.86 -0.37
C SER A 23 12.39 -5.41 -0.84
N GLN A 24 13.65 -4.94 -0.95
CA GLN A 24 13.92 -3.59 -1.42
C GLN A 24 13.48 -3.38 -2.88
N ASN A 25 13.17 -4.46 -3.59
CA ASN A 25 12.75 -4.37 -4.99
C ASN A 25 11.26 -4.11 -5.15
N VAL A 26 10.48 -4.21 -4.08
CA VAL A 26 9.03 -4.02 -4.15
C VAL A 26 8.72 -2.53 -3.97
N GLN A 27 9.01 -1.74 -5.00
CA GLN A 27 8.88 -0.29 -4.94
C GLN A 27 7.65 0.24 -5.66
N LYS A 28 7.03 -0.55 -6.53
CA LYS A 28 5.88 -0.12 -7.31
C LYS A 28 4.84 -1.22 -7.40
N ALA A 29 4.31 -1.60 -6.25
CA ALA A 29 3.24 -2.60 -6.21
C ALA A 29 1.93 -1.94 -6.63
N LEU A 30 1.27 -2.49 -7.63
CA LEU A 30 -0.01 -1.96 -8.09
C LEU A 30 -1.11 -2.28 -7.10
N GLY A 31 -1.97 -1.32 -6.87
CA GLY A 31 -3.08 -1.52 -5.95
C GLY A 31 -4.18 -0.50 -6.15
N THR A 32 -5.22 -0.63 -5.33
CA THR A 32 -6.38 0.23 -5.34
C THR A 32 -6.63 0.73 -3.92
N VAL A 33 -6.81 2.02 -3.76
CA VAL A 33 -7.10 2.60 -2.45
C VAL A 33 -8.49 2.14 -2.00
N LEU A 34 -8.57 1.61 -0.79
CA LEU A 34 -9.85 1.22 -0.22
C LEU A 34 -10.42 2.32 0.66
N GLN A 35 -9.62 2.83 1.60
CA GLN A 35 -10.07 3.89 2.49
C GLN A 35 -8.86 4.48 3.21
N GLN A 36 -9.06 5.68 3.75
CA GLN A 36 -8.08 6.27 4.65
C GLN A 36 -8.37 5.75 6.06
N VAL A 37 -7.36 5.19 6.71
CA VAL A 37 -7.52 4.59 8.04
C VAL A 37 -7.00 5.49 9.16
N SER A 38 -6.24 6.53 8.80
CA SER A 38 -5.73 7.49 9.78
C SER A 38 -5.49 8.82 9.08
N THR A 39 -5.68 9.93 9.80
CA THR A 39 -5.48 11.27 9.23
C THR A 39 -4.21 11.94 9.73
N ASP A 40 -3.65 11.50 10.86
CA ASP A 40 -2.46 12.15 11.44
C ASP A 40 -1.64 11.10 12.18
N PRO A 41 -0.69 10.43 11.52
CA PRO A 41 -0.31 10.61 10.10
C PRO A 41 -1.35 10.06 9.13
N SER A 42 -1.26 10.51 7.89
CA SER A 42 -2.18 10.06 6.86
C SER A 42 -1.79 8.66 6.38
N VAL A 43 -2.64 7.67 6.64
CA VAL A 43 -2.40 6.27 6.29
C VAL A 43 -3.62 5.75 5.55
N TYR A 44 -3.36 5.01 4.47
CA TYR A 44 -4.42 4.46 3.63
C TYR A 44 -4.34 2.95 3.58
N LYS A 45 -5.51 2.31 3.53
CA LYS A 45 -5.60 0.89 3.25
C LYS A 45 -5.65 0.72 1.74
N VAL A 46 -4.75 -0.10 1.21
CA VAL A 46 -4.63 -0.35 -0.23
C VAL A 46 -4.76 -1.85 -0.46
N GLU A 47 -5.60 -2.22 -1.43
CA GLU A 47 -5.72 -3.61 -1.85
C GLU A 47 -4.78 -3.83 -3.03
N LEU A 48 -3.84 -4.76 -2.89
CA LEU A 48 -2.86 -5.05 -3.93
C LEU A 48 -3.52 -5.81 -5.07
N LEU A 49 -3.12 -5.48 -6.30
CA LEU A 49 -3.63 -6.18 -7.49
C LEU A 49 -3.21 -7.64 -7.46
N PHE A 50 -1.97 -7.90 -7.04
CA PHE A 50 -1.46 -9.26 -6.88
C PHE A 50 -1.10 -9.46 -5.42
N SER A 51 -1.57 -10.56 -4.82
CA SER A 51 -1.21 -10.86 -3.44
C SER A 51 0.27 -11.22 -3.36
N PHE A 52 0.89 -10.91 -2.22
CA PHE A 52 2.30 -11.19 -2.00
C PHE A 52 2.40 -12.06 -0.73
N LYS A 53 2.70 -13.33 -0.92
CA LYS A 53 2.78 -14.31 0.17
C LYS A 53 1.55 -14.28 1.06
N GLY A 54 0.38 -14.20 0.42
CA GLY A 54 -0.89 -14.15 1.13
C GLY A 54 -1.32 -12.77 1.60
N VAL A 55 -0.47 -11.76 1.46
CA VAL A 55 -0.81 -10.40 1.85
C VAL A 55 -1.43 -9.70 0.65
N LYS A 56 -2.67 -9.24 0.80
CA LYS A 56 -3.38 -8.57 -0.29
C LYS A 56 -3.80 -7.15 0.09
N ARG A 57 -4.02 -6.88 1.38
CA ARG A 57 -4.37 -5.55 1.85
C ARG A 57 -3.30 -5.04 2.79
N VAL A 58 -2.88 -3.80 2.58
CA VAL A 58 -1.80 -3.20 3.36
C VAL A 58 -2.22 -1.80 3.80
N ASP A 59 -1.77 -1.42 5.00
CA ASP A 59 -1.94 -0.06 5.50
C ASP A 59 -0.60 0.63 5.36
N VAL A 60 -0.55 1.68 4.53
CA VAL A 60 0.69 2.36 4.24
C VAL A 60 0.53 3.87 4.39
N PRO A 61 1.60 4.57 4.81
CA PRO A 61 1.54 6.02 4.89
C PRO A 61 1.44 6.64 3.49
N GLU A 62 0.81 7.78 3.43
CA GLU A 62 0.54 8.47 2.17
C GLU A 62 1.80 8.69 1.34
N GLU A 63 2.93 8.95 2.00
CA GLU A 63 4.20 9.23 1.31
C GLU A 63 4.72 8.04 0.51
N ARG A 64 4.23 6.84 0.77
CA ARG A 64 4.62 5.64 0.03
C ARG A 64 3.66 5.30 -1.09
N ILE A 65 2.65 6.13 -1.32
CA ILE A 65 1.62 5.89 -2.32
C ILE A 65 1.78 6.92 -3.44
N HIS A 66 1.76 6.44 -4.68
CA HIS A 66 1.87 7.30 -5.85
C HIS A 66 0.76 6.97 -6.83
N ARG A 67 0.27 7.98 -7.53
CA ARG A 67 -0.76 7.73 -8.54
C ARG A 67 -0.18 6.94 -9.69
N ALA A 68 -0.97 5.98 -10.14
CA ALA A 68 -0.54 5.12 -11.24
C ALA A 68 -0.68 5.82 -12.58
#